data_550adae951ce4d289e71370d604d27cb
#
_entry.id   550adae951ce4d289e71370d604d27cb
#
_cell.length_a   1.000
_cell.length_b   1.000
_cell.length_c   1.000
_cell.angle_alpha   90.00
_cell.angle_beta   90.00
_cell.angle_gamma   90.00
#
_symmetry.space_group_name_H-M   'P 1'
#
loop_
_entity.id
_entity.type
_entity.pdbx_description
1 polymer ?
#
loop_
_entity_poly.entity_id
_entity_poly.type
_entity_poly.pdbx_seq_one_letter_code
_entity_poly.pdbx_strand_id
1 'polypeptide(L)'
;MHDQQSFLKTHAEKYGLRESVILHTIIFFVLLNEKHNRNKREGKYWTYNSAKGWIPYFPFLTEQQIARTFRSLSKQGALTVSNYNKKRYDKTKWFTLSPGLYREVKRSDYWERVVSNIRIASIKTDQPIPDINIINIKPYV
;
A
#
# COMPACT_ATOMS: atom_id res chain seq x y z
N MET A 1 -8.48 -9.79 -13.11
CA MET A 1 -7.25 -9.21 -12.56
C MET A 1 -6.67 -8.25 -13.57
N HIS A 2 -6.14 -7.14 -13.11
CA HIS A 2 -5.58 -6.14 -14.00
C HIS A 2 -4.16 -6.50 -14.38
N ASP A 3 -3.86 -6.36 -15.66
CA ASP A 3 -2.53 -6.61 -16.19
C ASP A 3 -1.74 -5.29 -16.31
N GLN A 4 -2.10 -4.32 -15.49
CA GLN A 4 -1.48 -3.00 -15.52
C GLN A 4 -0.98 -2.63 -14.14
N GLN A 5 0.12 -1.90 -14.14
CA GLN A 5 0.70 -1.33 -12.93
C GLN A 5 0.77 0.17 -13.10
N SER A 6 0.18 0.91 -12.16
CA SER A 6 0.19 2.36 -12.20
C SER A 6 1.20 2.96 -11.26
N PHE A 7 1.65 4.15 -11.57
CA PHE A 7 2.47 4.96 -10.69
C PHE A 7 2.30 6.42 -11.07
N LEU A 8 2.65 7.31 -10.14
CA LEU A 8 2.61 8.74 -10.40
C LEU A 8 4.00 9.21 -10.79
N LYS A 9 4.08 9.97 -11.88
CA LYS A 9 5.37 10.49 -12.35
C LYS A 9 6.06 11.33 -11.31
N THR A 10 5.30 12.13 -10.56
CA THR A 10 5.88 12.97 -9.49
C THR A 10 6.52 12.12 -8.41
N HIS A 11 5.94 10.99 -8.08
CA HIS A 11 6.53 10.08 -7.10
C HIS A 11 7.75 9.36 -7.67
N ALA A 12 7.73 9.04 -8.97
CA ALA A 12 8.89 8.43 -9.62
C ALA A 12 10.08 9.39 -9.62
N GLU A 13 9.83 10.66 -9.88
CA GLU A 13 10.87 11.68 -9.84
C GLU A 13 11.43 11.90 -8.43
N LYS A 14 10.54 11.88 -7.45
CA LYS A 14 10.94 12.18 -6.06
C LYS A 14 11.60 10.99 -5.38
N TYR A 15 11.10 9.80 -5.57
CA TYR A 15 11.51 8.61 -4.81
C TYR A 15 12.24 7.57 -5.63
N GLY A 16 12.04 7.53 -6.95
CA GLY A 16 12.54 6.49 -7.83
C GLY A 16 11.40 5.73 -8.47
N LEU A 17 11.68 5.15 -9.65
CA LEU A 17 10.63 4.45 -10.40
C LEU A 17 10.08 3.25 -9.65
N ARG A 18 10.97 2.37 -9.18
CA ARG A 18 10.53 1.18 -8.45
C ARG A 18 9.78 1.56 -7.19
N GLU A 19 10.29 2.57 -6.50
CA GLU A 19 9.64 3.11 -5.31
C GLU A 19 8.24 3.62 -5.61
N SER A 20 8.07 4.33 -6.72
CA SER A 20 6.77 4.89 -7.06
C SER A 20 5.74 3.81 -7.39
N VAL A 21 6.17 2.72 -8.00
CA VAL A 21 5.29 1.60 -8.33
C VAL A 21 4.77 0.95 -7.05
N ILE A 22 5.67 0.64 -6.13
CA ILE A 22 5.26 0.03 -4.86
C ILE A 22 4.43 1.02 -4.05
N LEU A 23 4.85 2.28 -4.00
CA LEU A 23 4.16 3.30 -3.23
C LEU A 23 2.70 3.47 -3.68
N HIS A 24 2.46 3.42 -4.97
CA HIS A 24 1.10 3.54 -5.49
C HIS A 24 0.18 2.47 -4.92
N THR A 25 0.67 1.24 -4.88
CA THR A 25 -0.10 0.12 -4.32
C THR A 25 -0.32 0.29 -2.81
N ILE A 26 0.71 0.73 -2.09
CA ILE A 26 0.60 0.91 -0.64
C ILE A 26 -0.39 2.04 -0.32
N ILE A 27 -0.33 3.15 -1.04
CA ILE A 27 -1.30 4.23 -0.86
C ILE A 27 -2.71 3.70 -1.06
N PHE A 28 -2.91 2.95 -2.13
CA PHE A 28 -4.22 2.37 -2.43
C PHE A 28 -4.74 1.52 -1.26
N PHE A 29 -3.92 0.63 -0.74
CA PHE A 29 -4.37 -0.25 0.35
C PHE A 29 -4.58 0.50 1.67
N VAL A 30 -3.75 1.49 1.96
CA VAL A 30 -3.95 2.32 3.16
C VAL A 30 -5.28 3.06 3.08
N LEU A 31 -5.57 3.68 1.93
CA LEU A 31 -6.82 4.39 1.75
C LEU A 31 -8.02 3.45 1.74
N LEU A 32 -7.85 2.27 1.17
CA LEU A 32 -8.88 1.25 1.20
C LEU A 32 -9.21 0.82 2.63
N ASN A 33 -8.17 0.60 3.42
CA ASN A 33 -8.36 0.22 4.82
C ASN A 33 -9.00 1.36 5.62
N GLU A 34 -8.65 2.60 5.31
CA GLU A 34 -9.29 3.74 5.93
C GLU A 34 -10.78 3.80 5.60
N LYS A 35 -11.12 3.59 4.34
CA LYS A 35 -12.51 3.61 3.91
C LYS A 35 -13.36 2.58 4.63
N HIS A 36 -12.76 1.43 4.95
CA HIS A 36 -13.46 0.33 5.60
C HIS A 36 -13.14 0.20 7.09
N ASN A 37 -12.43 1.16 7.65
CA ASN A 37 -12.04 1.20 9.07
C ASN A 37 -11.36 -0.10 9.49
N ARG A 38 -10.34 -0.51 8.74
CA ARG A 38 -9.59 -1.74 8.97
C ARG A 38 -8.14 -1.43 9.24
N ASN A 39 -7.51 -2.28 10.07
CA ASN A 39 -6.07 -2.19 10.39
C ASN A 39 -5.69 -0.85 10.98
N LYS A 40 -6.57 -0.30 11.82
CA LYS A 40 -6.28 0.98 12.49
C LYS A 40 -5.43 0.72 13.72
N ARG A 41 -4.30 1.43 13.81
CA ARG A 41 -3.40 1.37 14.97
C ARG A 41 -2.85 2.78 15.21
N GLU A 42 -2.88 3.23 16.45
CA GLU A 42 -2.32 4.53 16.82
C GLU A 42 -2.90 5.67 15.97
N GLY A 43 -4.20 5.61 15.68
CA GLY A 43 -4.88 6.66 14.93
C GLY A 43 -4.58 6.66 13.44
N LYS A 44 -3.89 5.66 12.93
CA LYS A 44 -3.52 5.58 11.52
C LYS A 44 -3.99 4.26 10.93
N TYR A 45 -4.08 4.22 9.60
CA TYR A 45 -4.46 3.01 8.89
C TYR A 45 -3.23 2.40 8.22
N TRP A 46 -3.09 1.10 8.37
CA TRP A 46 -1.89 0.38 7.98
C TRP A 46 -2.22 -0.73 6.99
N THR A 47 -1.21 -1.12 6.21
CA THR A 47 -1.23 -2.38 5.48
C THR A 47 0.00 -3.16 5.91
N TYR A 48 -0.05 -4.48 5.85
CA TYR A 48 1.07 -5.29 6.33
C TYR A 48 1.26 -6.53 5.47
N ASN A 49 2.53 -6.92 5.34
CA ASN A 49 2.89 -8.20 4.72
C ASN A 49 4.38 -8.42 4.90
N SER A 50 4.81 -9.65 4.66
CA SER A 50 6.23 -9.94 4.48
C SER A 50 6.64 -9.56 3.07
N ALA A 51 7.94 -9.42 2.82
CA ALA A 51 8.42 -9.13 1.47
C ALA A 51 7.94 -10.21 0.48
N LYS A 52 7.97 -11.46 0.92
CA LYS A 52 7.49 -12.57 0.11
C LYS A 52 6.01 -12.45 -0.19
N GLY A 53 5.22 -11.98 0.78
CA GLY A 53 3.78 -11.82 0.61
C GLY A 53 3.40 -10.77 -0.40
N TRP A 54 4.28 -9.84 -0.70
CA TRP A 54 4.03 -8.81 -1.71
C TRP A 54 4.29 -9.29 -3.13
N ILE A 55 4.97 -10.43 -3.32
CA ILE A 55 5.35 -10.91 -4.67
C ILE A 55 4.15 -11.02 -5.62
N PRO A 56 2.99 -11.53 -5.21
CA PRO A 56 1.84 -11.59 -6.13
C PRO A 56 1.40 -10.23 -6.66
N TYR A 57 1.71 -9.17 -5.95
CA TYR A 57 1.36 -7.81 -6.37
C TYR A 57 2.44 -7.17 -7.22
N PHE A 58 3.65 -7.68 -7.15
CA PHE A 58 4.80 -7.19 -7.91
C PHE A 58 5.56 -8.35 -8.52
N PRO A 59 4.91 -9.14 -9.40
CA PRO A 59 5.52 -10.38 -9.90
C PRO A 59 6.76 -10.15 -10.78
N PHE A 60 6.98 -8.91 -11.18
CA PHE A 60 8.15 -8.52 -11.95
C PHE A 60 9.34 -8.14 -11.07
N LEU A 61 9.22 -8.24 -9.75
CA LEU A 61 10.28 -7.94 -8.80
C LEU A 61 10.63 -9.18 -7.98
N THR A 62 11.89 -9.28 -7.58
CA THR A 62 12.30 -10.31 -6.65
C THR A 62 11.96 -9.90 -5.22
N GLU A 63 11.95 -10.88 -4.32
CA GLU A 63 11.72 -10.61 -2.92
C GLU A 63 12.72 -9.60 -2.37
N GLN A 64 13.99 -9.72 -2.77
CA GLN A 64 15.03 -8.81 -2.33
C GLN A 64 14.82 -7.39 -2.84
N GLN A 65 14.40 -7.27 -4.10
CA GLN A 65 14.08 -5.96 -4.67
C GLN A 65 12.92 -5.31 -3.95
N ILE A 66 11.90 -6.08 -3.61
CA ILE A 66 10.75 -5.59 -2.85
C ILE A 66 11.22 -5.08 -1.48
N ALA A 67 11.98 -5.90 -0.76
CA ALA A 67 12.47 -5.50 0.57
C ALA A 67 13.31 -4.23 0.50
N ARG A 68 14.21 -4.14 -0.47
CA ARG A 68 15.05 -2.96 -0.63
C ARG A 68 14.24 -1.71 -0.95
N THR A 69 13.21 -1.87 -1.77
CA THR A 69 12.37 -0.74 -2.17
C THR A 69 11.57 -0.22 -0.98
N PHE A 70 11.05 -1.10 -0.14
CA PHE A 70 10.38 -0.67 1.08
C PHE A 70 11.33 0.05 2.03
N ARG A 71 12.56 -0.43 2.16
CA ARG A 71 13.57 0.26 2.99
C ARG A 71 13.87 1.65 2.41
N SER A 72 13.99 1.74 1.10
CA SER A 72 14.22 3.02 0.42
C SER A 72 13.09 4.00 0.71
N LEU A 73 11.85 3.56 0.58
CA LEU A 73 10.68 4.41 0.84
C LEU A 73 10.63 4.87 2.30
N SER A 74 10.98 3.99 3.22
CA SER A 74 11.03 4.35 4.64
C SER A 74 12.14 5.34 4.92
N LYS A 75 13.32 5.10 4.35
CA LYS A 75 14.47 5.98 4.53
C LYS A 75 14.22 7.36 3.93
N GLN A 76 13.52 7.43 2.81
CA GLN A 76 13.19 8.69 2.16
C GLN A 76 12.02 9.43 2.83
N GLY A 77 11.43 8.83 3.85
CA GLY A 77 10.35 9.49 4.59
C GLY A 77 8.98 9.41 3.95
N ALA A 78 8.80 8.49 2.99
CA ALA A 78 7.48 8.30 2.38
C ALA A 78 6.60 7.38 3.22
N LEU A 79 7.18 6.35 3.81
CA LEU A 79 6.44 5.36 4.60
C LEU A 79 6.94 5.33 6.03
N THR A 80 6.02 5.03 6.94
CA THR A 80 6.33 4.72 8.32
C THR A 80 6.19 3.22 8.50
N VAL A 81 7.15 2.61 9.15
CA VAL A 81 7.20 1.16 9.38
C VAL A 81 6.97 0.87 10.84
N SER A 82 6.20 -0.16 11.12
CA SER A 82 6.02 -0.62 12.49
C SER A 82 5.86 -2.13 12.52
N ASN A 83 5.71 -2.65 13.73
CA ASN A 83 5.53 -4.08 13.96
C ASN A 83 4.44 -4.26 15.01
N TYR A 84 3.27 -4.67 14.58
CA TYR A 84 2.15 -4.97 15.47
C TYR A 84 1.89 -6.47 15.52
N ASN A 85 2.91 -7.25 15.22
CA ASN A 85 2.80 -8.70 15.20
C ASN A 85 2.72 -9.25 16.62
N LYS A 86 1.92 -10.30 16.79
CA LYS A 86 1.76 -10.95 18.09
C LYS A 86 2.94 -11.86 18.42
N LYS A 87 3.65 -12.36 17.42
CA LYS A 87 4.76 -13.28 17.59
C LYS A 87 6.07 -12.64 17.17
N ARG A 88 7.10 -12.83 17.99
CA ARG A 88 8.40 -12.19 17.77
C ARG A 88 9.09 -12.61 16.48
N TYR A 89 8.89 -13.84 16.05
CA TYR A 89 9.52 -14.37 14.84
C TYR A 89 8.74 -14.06 13.57
N ASP A 90 7.60 -13.39 13.68
CA ASP A 90 6.81 -13.01 12.52
C ASP A 90 7.51 -11.88 11.79
N LYS A 91 7.85 -12.12 10.52
CA LYS A 91 8.58 -11.16 9.69
C LYS A 91 7.69 -10.17 8.97
N THR A 92 6.40 -10.22 9.24
CA THR A 92 5.45 -9.28 8.66
C THR A 92 5.77 -7.86 9.13
N LYS A 93 5.82 -6.94 8.18
CA LYS A 93 6.03 -5.52 8.49
C LYS A 93 4.78 -4.74 8.17
N TRP A 94 4.51 -3.77 9.01
CA TRP A 94 3.36 -2.90 8.87
C TRP A 94 3.80 -1.55 8.32
N PHE A 95 3.08 -1.07 7.31
CA PHE A 95 3.41 0.19 6.66
C PHE A 95 2.21 1.11 6.64
N THR A 96 2.47 2.39 6.86
CA THR A 96 1.48 3.45 6.62
C THR A 96 2.21 4.63 5.98
N LEU A 97 1.43 5.59 5.49
CA LEU A 97 2.00 6.78 4.87
C LEU A 97 2.56 7.70 5.94
N SER A 98 3.69 8.32 5.65
CA SER A 98 4.19 9.39 6.54
C SER A 98 3.17 10.51 6.59
N PRO A 99 3.17 11.31 7.67
CA PRO A 99 2.15 12.37 7.81
C PRO A 99 2.12 13.35 6.63
N GLY A 100 3.28 13.71 6.11
CA GLY A 100 3.35 14.61 4.96
C GLY A 100 2.73 14.02 3.71
N LEU A 101 3.07 12.76 3.43
CA LEU A 101 2.52 12.07 2.27
C LEU A 101 1.01 11.84 2.44
N TYR A 102 0.58 11.48 3.64
CA TYR A 102 -0.84 11.29 3.90
C TYR A 102 -1.63 12.57 3.59
N ARG A 103 -1.14 13.73 4.04
CA ARG A 103 -1.79 15.00 3.77
C ARG A 103 -1.83 15.30 2.27
N GLU A 104 -0.74 15.04 1.56
CA GLU A 104 -0.69 15.21 0.11
C GLU A 104 -1.73 14.35 -0.58
N VAL A 105 -1.81 13.08 -0.21
CA VAL A 105 -2.73 12.12 -0.80
C VAL A 105 -4.18 12.51 -0.54
N LYS A 106 -4.49 12.96 0.68
CA LYS A 106 -5.86 13.33 1.03
C LYS A 106 -6.34 14.59 0.31
N ARG A 107 -5.43 15.40 -0.21
CA ARG A 107 -5.77 16.57 -1.02
C ARG A 107 -5.85 16.27 -2.50
N SER A 108 -5.52 15.07 -2.91
CA SER A 108 -5.38 14.70 -4.31
C SER A 108 -6.71 14.29 -4.90
N ASP A 109 -7.13 14.97 -5.96
CA ASP A 109 -8.33 14.59 -6.70
C ASP A 109 -8.17 13.20 -7.31
N TYR A 110 -6.95 12.87 -7.74
CA TYR A 110 -6.67 11.55 -8.29
C TYR A 110 -7.01 10.45 -7.28
N TRP A 111 -6.47 10.58 -6.05
CA TRP A 111 -6.70 9.55 -5.04
C TRP A 111 -8.14 9.53 -4.56
N GLU A 112 -8.79 10.68 -4.52
CA GLU A 112 -10.21 10.73 -4.19
C GLU A 112 -11.03 9.93 -5.19
N ARG A 113 -10.74 10.09 -6.48
CA ARG A 113 -11.43 9.33 -7.53
C ARG A 113 -11.14 7.84 -7.45
N VAL A 114 -9.88 7.48 -7.20
CA VAL A 114 -9.48 6.08 -7.07
C VAL A 114 -10.29 5.41 -5.96
N VAL A 115 -10.35 6.05 -4.79
CA VAL A 115 -11.07 5.49 -3.65
C VAL A 115 -12.58 5.43 -3.90
N SER A 116 -13.12 6.46 -4.55
CA SER A 116 -14.55 6.52 -4.83
C SER A 116 -15.02 5.44 -5.80
N ASN A 117 -14.12 4.96 -6.67
CA ASN A 117 -14.45 3.96 -7.66
C ASN A 117 -14.29 2.53 -7.17
N ILE A 118 -13.88 2.35 -5.92
CA ILE A 118 -13.69 1.01 -5.38
C ILE A 118 -15.04 0.37 -5.08
N ARG A 119 -15.24 -0.82 -5.65
CA ARG A 119 -16.40 -1.65 -5.36
C ARG A 119 -15.92 -2.91 -4.70
N ILE A 120 -16.20 -3.02 -3.42
CA ILE A 120 -15.77 -4.16 -2.64
C ILE A 120 -17.01 -4.90 -2.16
N ALA A 121 -17.19 -6.11 -2.66
CA ALA A 121 -18.36 -6.91 -2.32
C ALA A 121 -18.38 -7.25 -0.84
N SER A 122 -17.24 -7.65 -0.30
CA SER A 122 -17.13 -7.88 1.13
C SER A 122 -15.67 -7.95 1.52
N ILE A 123 -15.33 -7.22 2.58
CA ILE A 123 -14.06 -7.35 3.26
C ILE A 123 -14.43 -7.71 4.68
N LYS A 124 -14.31 -8.99 5.02
CA LYS A 124 -14.82 -9.50 6.30
C LYS A 124 -13.76 -9.66 7.36
N THR A 125 -12.52 -9.62 6.98
CA THR A 125 -11.43 -9.88 7.91
C THR A 125 -10.46 -8.72 7.94
N ASP A 126 -9.64 -8.68 8.97
CA ASP A 126 -8.60 -7.68 9.15
C ASP A 126 -7.35 -8.07 8.37
N GLN A 127 -7.51 -8.41 7.11
CA GLN A 127 -6.41 -8.80 6.24
C GLN A 127 -5.62 -7.56 5.81
N PRO A 128 -4.29 -7.69 5.66
CA PRO A 128 -3.45 -6.56 5.27
C PRO A 128 -3.70 -6.12 3.83
N ILE A 129 -4.00 -7.09 2.99
CA ILE A 129 -4.22 -6.87 1.57
C ILE A 129 -5.60 -7.43 1.27
N PRO A 130 -6.41 -6.68 0.52
CA PRO A 130 -7.74 -7.17 0.17
C PRO A 130 -7.66 -8.52 -0.52
N ASP A 131 -8.65 -9.35 -0.21
CA ASP A 131 -8.76 -10.67 -0.81
C ASP A 131 -8.79 -10.57 -2.33
N ILE A 132 -8.31 -11.64 -2.98
CA ILE A 132 -8.36 -11.75 -4.43
C ILE A 132 -9.77 -11.58 -4.98
N ASN A 133 -10.78 -11.77 -4.16
CA ASN A 133 -12.17 -11.57 -4.56
C ASN A 133 -12.53 -10.11 -4.80
N ILE A 134 -11.63 -9.19 -4.51
CA ILE A 134 -11.83 -7.78 -4.82
C ILE A 134 -11.37 -7.55 -6.26
N ILE A 135 -12.04 -8.20 -7.18
CA ILE A 135 -11.60 -8.26 -8.57
C ILE A 135 -12.08 -7.08 -9.39
N ASN A 136 -13.05 -6.33 -8.89
CA ASN A 136 -13.62 -5.22 -9.65
C ASN A 136 -12.97 -3.89 -9.31
N ILE A 137 -11.93 -3.91 -8.51
CA ILE A 137 -11.21 -2.71 -8.13
C ILE A 137 -10.33 -2.26 -9.27
N LYS A 138 -10.49 -1.00 -9.66
CA LYS A 138 -9.68 -0.40 -10.72
C LYS A 138 -9.01 0.84 -10.17
N PRO A 139 -7.90 0.70 -9.45
CA PRO A 139 -7.24 1.84 -8.81
C PRO A 139 -6.60 2.81 -9.80
N TYR A 140 -6.60 2.49 -11.08
CA TYR A 140 -5.87 3.26 -12.08
C TYR A 140 -6.77 4.04 -13.03
N VAL A 141 -7.98 4.19 -12.69
CA VAL A 141 -8.89 4.88 -13.60
C VAL A 141 -8.55 6.34 -13.79
#